data_9bcddb1520da1b893508fc3232c6655c
#
_entry.id   9bcddb1520da1b893508fc3232c6655c
#
_cell.length_a   1.000
_cell.length_b   1.000
_cell.length_c   1.000
_cell.angle_alpha   90.00
_cell.angle_beta   90.00
_cell.angle_gamma   90.00
#
_symmetry.space_group_name_H-M   'P 1'
#
loop_
_entity.id
_entity.type
_entity.pdbx_description
1 polymer ?
#
loop_
_entity_poly.entity_id
_entity_poly.type
_entity_poly.pdbx_seq_one_letter_code
_entity_poly.pdbx_strand_id
1 'polypeptide(L)'
;MHQPYSTVTPYITKDGSEIRELMHPSLHENRNQSLAEATIPVGTKTLLHKHMETEELYHVTRGVGRMTLGGNILEIVAGDTICIKPETPHCLENTGSEPLVILCCCSPAYSHEDTLLAR
;
A
#
# COMPACT_ATOMS: atom_id res chain seq x y z
N MET A 1 -9.37 -12.69 -17.70
CA MET A 1 -9.20 -11.24 -17.41
C MET A 1 -7.72 -10.92 -17.30
N HIS A 2 -7.26 -9.97 -18.09
CA HIS A 2 -5.84 -9.61 -18.12
C HIS A 2 -5.71 -8.09 -18.11
N GLN A 3 -4.96 -7.54 -17.15
CA GLN A 3 -4.68 -6.11 -17.04
C GLN A 3 -3.20 -5.88 -17.35
N PRO A 4 -2.86 -5.32 -18.55
CA PRO A 4 -1.48 -4.97 -18.82
C PRO A 4 -1.03 -3.83 -17.90
N TYR A 5 0.16 -3.94 -17.34
CA TYR A 5 0.72 -2.91 -16.46
C TYR A 5 0.81 -1.54 -17.14
N SER A 6 1.19 -1.52 -18.42
CA SER A 6 1.40 -0.28 -19.17
C SER A 6 0.13 0.55 -19.37
N THR A 7 -1.05 -0.04 -19.17
CA THR A 7 -2.33 0.67 -19.37
C THR A 7 -2.98 1.07 -18.04
N VAL A 8 -2.34 0.78 -16.91
CA VAL A 8 -2.84 1.20 -15.59
C VAL A 8 -2.47 2.66 -15.34
N THR A 9 -3.47 3.51 -15.11
CA THR A 9 -3.25 4.92 -14.80
C THR A 9 -3.06 5.10 -13.31
N PRO A 10 -1.91 5.67 -12.87
CA PRO A 10 -1.70 5.92 -11.45
C PRO A 10 -2.55 7.07 -10.92
N TYR A 11 -2.82 7.06 -9.62
CA TYR A 11 -3.48 8.16 -8.92
C TYR A 11 -2.88 8.32 -7.52
N ILE A 12 -3.15 9.46 -6.88
CA ILE A 12 -2.71 9.71 -5.50
C ILE A 12 -3.85 9.32 -4.56
N THR A 13 -3.56 8.42 -3.63
CA THR A 13 -4.55 7.92 -2.69
C THR A 13 -4.59 8.75 -1.40
N LYS A 14 -5.48 8.37 -0.47
CA LYS A 14 -5.78 9.08 0.76
C LYS A 14 -4.54 9.32 1.63
N ASP A 15 -3.61 8.39 1.68
CA ASP A 15 -2.38 8.51 2.47
C ASP A 15 -1.25 9.29 1.77
N GLY A 16 -1.46 9.73 0.54
CA GLY A 16 -0.49 10.52 -0.23
C GLY A 16 0.41 9.71 -1.15
N SER A 17 0.35 8.38 -1.13
CA SER A 17 1.15 7.56 -2.04
C SER A 17 0.57 7.55 -3.46
N GLU A 18 1.44 7.29 -4.44
CA GLU A 18 1.02 7.07 -5.82
C GLU A 18 0.65 5.61 -6.00
N ILE A 19 -0.57 5.35 -6.45
CA ILE A 19 -1.13 4.00 -6.55
C ILE A 19 -1.43 3.64 -7.99
N ARG A 20 -1.09 2.41 -8.37
CA ARG A 20 -1.63 1.74 -9.55
C ARG A 20 -2.49 0.57 -9.09
N GLU A 21 -3.79 0.63 -9.36
CA GLU A 21 -4.68 -0.50 -9.10
C GLU A 21 -4.47 -1.54 -10.18
N LEU A 22 -3.77 -2.60 -9.83
CA LEU A 22 -3.44 -3.67 -10.78
C LEU A 22 -4.61 -4.62 -10.98
N MET A 23 -5.37 -4.88 -9.92
CA MET A 23 -6.58 -5.71 -9.98
C MET A 23 -7.50 -5.32 -8.82
N HIS A 24 -8.71 -4.87 -9.15
CA HIS A 24 -9.68 -4.41 -8.14
C HIS A 24 -11.11 -4.67 -8.60
N PRO A 25 -12.00 -5.13 -7.72
CA PRO A 25 -13.37 -5.46 -8.09
C PRO A 25 -14.18 -4.34 -8.75
N SER A 26 -13.84 -3.07 -8.44
CA SER A 26 -14.54 -1.93 -9.04
C SER A 26 -14.16 -1.67 -10.51
N LEU A 27 -13.03 -2.24 -10.95
CA LEU A 27 -12.49 -2.02 -12.30
C LEU A 27 -12.33 -3.32 -13.09
N HIS A 28 -12.32 -4.46 -12.41
CA HIS A 28 -12.00 -5.76 -12.98
C HIS A 28 -13.03 -6.80 -12.58
N GLU A 29 -12.83 -8.06 -12.97
CA GLU A 29 -13.80 -9.14 -12.77
C GLU A 29 -13.62 -9.91 -11.47
N ASN A 30 -12.56 -9.65 -10.72
CA ASN A 30 -12.32 -10.31 -9.44
C ASN A 30 -13.25 -9.77 -8.34
N ARG A 31 -13.41 -10.50 -7.22
CA ARG A 31 -14.42 -10.20 -6.17
C ARG A 31 -13.84 -9.93 -4.79
N ASN A 32 -12.85 -10.71 -4.37
CA ASN A 32 -12.58 -10.86 -2.94
C ASN A 32 -11.38 -10.06 -2.44
N GLN A 33 -10.57 -9.55 -3.34
CA GLN A 33 -9.30 -8.94 -2.99
C GLN A 33 -8.91 -7.89 -4.01
N SER A 34 -7.94 -7.07 -3.66
CA SER A 34 -7.32 -6.15 -4.60
C SER A 34 -5.81 -6.26 -4.53
N LEU A 35 -5.17 -5.94 -5.65
CA LEU A 35 -3.72 -5.86 -5.76
C LEU A 35 -3.37 -4.51 -6.36
N ALA A 36 -2.52 -3.78 -5.66
CA ALA A 36 -2.06 -2.46 -6.09
C ALA A 36 -0.56 -2.35 -5.96
N GLU A 37 0.02 -1.42 -6.71
CA GLU A 37 1.42 -1.05 -6.55
C GLU A 37 1.46 0.38 -6.02
N ALA A 38 2.11 0.56 -4.87
CA ALA A 38 2.30 1.87 -4.25
C ALA A 38 3.73 2.34 -4.47
N THR A 39 3.90 3.60 -4.85
CA THR A 39 5.21 4.23 -4.98
C THR A 39 5.29 5.41 -4.03
N ILE A 40 6.31 5.41 -3.19
CA ILE A 40 6.61 6.48 -2.25
C ILE A 40 7.90 7.16 -2.73
N PRO A 41 7.80 8.40 -3.25
CA PRO A 41 8.99 9.11 -3.76
C PRO A 41 10.05 9.34 -2.69
N VAL A 42 11.29 9.53 -3.13
CA VAL A 42 12.41 9.85 -2.25
C VAL A 42 12.09 11.05 -1.38
N GLY A 43 12.38 10.95 -0.09
CA GLY A 43 12.21 12.04 0.88
C GLY A 43 10.77 12.28 1.31
N THR A 44 9.85 11.37 0.96
CA THR A 44 8.43 11.52 1.33
C THR A 44 7.99 10.42 2.28
N LYS A 45 6.82 10.63 2.86
CA LYS A 45 6.22 9.76 3.85
C LYS A 45 4.70 9.77 3.64
N THR A 46 4.07 8.60 3.77
CA THR A 46 2.61 8.51 3.71
C THR A 46 1.99 8.96 5.02
N LEU A 47 0.71 9.32 4.98
CA LEU A 47 -0.04 9.68 6.19
C LEU A 47 -0.34 8.42 7.00
N LEU A 48 -0.30 8.55 8.32
CA LEU A 48 -0.68 7.47 9.21
C LEU A 48 -2.17 7.17 9.03
N HIS A 49 -2.49 5.91 8.75
CA HIS A 49 -3.86 5.49 8.47
C HIS A 49 -4.08 4.04 8.89
N LYS A 50 -5.34 3.62 8.93
CA LYS A 50 -5.72 2.24 9.22
C LYS A 50 -6.91 1.84 8.38
N HIS A 51 -7.06 0.53 8.17
CA HIS A 51 -8.23 -0.07 7.54
C HIS A 51 -9.03 -0.80 8.61
N MET A 52 -10.35 -0.63 8.61
CA MET A 52 -11.17 -1.18 9.69
C MET A 52 -11.45 -2.66 9.50
N GLU A 53 -11.67 -3.11 8.27
CA GLU A 53 -12.00 -4.51 7.96
C GLU A 53 -10.92 -5.21 7.15
N THR A 54 -10.20 -4.47 6.30
CA THR A 54 -9.21 -5.05 5.39
C THR A 54 -7.97 -5.53 6.12
N GLU A 55 -7.59 -6.77 5.85
CA GLU A 55 -6.24 -7.28 6.09
C GLU A 55 -5.39 -6.93 4.88
N GLU A 56 -4.20 -6.38 5.10
CA GLU A 56 -3.33 -5.95 4.01
C GLU A 56 -1.95 -6.59 4.13
N LEU A 57 -1.43 -7.06 2.99
CA LEU A 57 -0.04 -7.49 2.90
C LEU A 57 0.72 -6.48 2.06
N TYR A 58 1.90 -6.08 2.56
CA TYR A 58 2.88 -5.31 1.80
C TYR A 58 4.01 -6.24 1.39
N HIS A 59 4.43 -6.14 0.14
CA HIS A 59 5.66 -6.79 -0.33
C HIS A 59 6.53 -5.74 -1.00
N VAL A 60 7.70 -5.49 -0.43
CA VAL A 60 8.63 -4.47 -0.94
C VAL A 60 9.33 -5.02 -2.18
N THR A 61 9.19 -4.35 -3.32
CA THR A 61 9.81 -4.77 -4.57
C THR A 61 11.03 -3.93 -4.93
N ARG A 62 11.14 -2.71 -4.38
CA ARG A 62 12.25 -1.80 -4.68
C ARG A 62 12.44 -0.81 -3.55
N GLY A 63 13.70 -0.47 -3.26
CA GLY A 63 14.02 0.58 -2.32
C GLY A 63 14.10 0.12 -0.87
N VAL A 64 14.30 1.08 0.01
CA VAL A 64 14.37 0.88 1.47
C VAL A 64 13.51 1.93 2.15
N GLY A 65 12.99 1.58 3.34
CA GLY A 65 12.14 2.52 4.06
C GLY A 65 12.03 2.21 5.53
N ARG A 66 11.27 3.06 6.20
CA ARG A 66 10.91 2.89 7.61
C ARG A 66 9.39 2.81 7.69
N MET A 67 8.91 1.75 8.32
CA MET A 67 7.48 1.54 8.49
C MET A 67 7.07 1.68 9.94
N THR A 68 6.02 2.45 10.19
CA THR A 68 5.30 2.43 11.46
C THR A 68 4.20 1.38 11.33
N LEU A 69 4.17 0.42 12.23
CA LEU A 69 3.19 -0.66 12.27
C LEU A 69 2.65 -0.79 13.68
N GLY A 70 1.49 -0.18 13.94
CA GLY A 70 0.97 -0.08 15.31
C GLY A 70 1.94 0.68 16.19
N GLY A 71 2.36 0.08 17.29
CA GLY A 71 3.34 0.68 18.22
C GLY A 71 4.80 0.41 17.85
N ASN A 72 5.07 -0.24 16.70
CA ASN A 72 6.43 -0.66 16.32
C ASN A 72 6.93 0.12 15.11
N ILE A 73 8.27 0.27 15.05
CA ILE A 73 8.94 0.88 13.90
C ILE A 73 9.89 -0.17 13.32
N LEU A 74 9.77 -0.39 12.00
CA LEU A 74 10.53 -1.41 11.29
C LEU A 74 11.35 -0.77 10.18
N GLU A 75 12.60 -1.18 10.03
CA GLU A 75 13.36 -0.90 8.82
C GLU A 75 13.03 -1.99 7.81
N ILE A 76 12.63 -1.59 6.60
CA ILE A 76 12.22 -2.52 5.54
C ILE A 76 13.08 -2.35 4.30
N VAL A 77 13.32 -3.45 3.61
CA VAL A 77 14.14 -3.50 2.39
C VAL A 77 13.44 -4.35 1.33
N ALA A 78 13.90 -4.24 0.09
CA ALA A 78 13.35 -5.02 -1.01
C ALA A 78 13.36 -6.52 -0.69
N GLY A 79 12.23 -7.19 -0.93
CA GLY A 79 12.00 -8.59 -0.63
C GLY A 79 11.23 -8.83 0.67
N ASP A 80 11.15 -7.85 1.56
CA ASP A 80 10.41 -8.00 2.82
C ASP A 80 8.90 -8.04 2.58
N THR A 81 8.22 -8.81 3.42
CA THR A 81 6.74 -8.91 3.39
C THR A 81 6.20 -8.63 4.78
N ILE A 82 5.20 -7.78 4.85
CA ILE A 82 4.59 -7.34 6.11
C ILE A 82 3.10 -7.64 6.09
N CYS A 83 2.58 -8.19 7.19
CA CYS A 83 1.15 -8.37 7.39
C CYS A 83 0.61 -7.23 8.26
N ILE A 84 -0.40 -6.55 7.76
CA ILE A 84 -1.07 -5.44 8.46
C ILE A 84 -2.48 -5.92 8.80
N LYS A 85 -2.71 -6.21 10.08
CA LYS A 85 -4.02 -6.65 10.56
C LYS A 85 -5.02 -5.49 10.53
N PRO A 86 -6.34 -5.78 10.42
CA PRO A 86 -7.36 -4.74 10.54
C PRO A 86 -7.14 -3.87 11.77
N GLU A 87 -7.48 -2.59 11.65
CA GLU A 87 -7.40 -1.57 12.70
C GLU A 87 -5.98 -1.20 13.14
N THR A 88 -4.94 -1.69 12.46
CA THR A 88 -3.56 -1.36 12.80
C THR A 88 -3.13 -0.08 12.08
N PRO A 89 -2.83 1.00 12.82
CA PRO A 89 -2.30 2.22 12.19
C PRO A 89 -0.93 1.95 11.57
N HIS A 90 -0.72 2.46 10.36
CA HIS A 90 0.54 2.26 9.66
C HIS A 90 0.85 3.41 8.70
N CYS A 91 2.13 3.59 8.43
CA CYS A 91 2.62 4.50 7.41
C CYS A 91 4.02 4.08 6.98
N LEU A 92 4.44 4.61 5.83
CA LEU A 92 5.74 4.34 5.22
C LEU A 92 6.50 5.64 5.02
N GLU A 93 7.79 5.60 5.29
CA GLU A 93 8.74 6.67 4.95
C GLU A 93 9.80 6.11 4.04
N ASN A 94 10.05 6.79 2.91
CA ASN A 94 11.17 6.45 2.04
C ASN A 94 12.44 7.05 2.61
N THR A 95 13.32 6.21 3.14
CA THR A 95 14.60 6.61 3.74
C THR A 95 15.78 6.40 2.81
N GLY A 96 15.52 5.90 1.60
CA GLY A 96 16.55 5.59 0.62
C GLY A 96 16.78 6.69 -0.40
N SER A 97 17.53 6.35 -1.44
CA SER A 97 17.91 7.26 -2.53
C SER A 97 17.19 6.94 -3.85
N GLU A 98 16.26 5.99 -3.82
CA GLU A 98 15.44 5.62 -4.98
C GLU A 98 13.98 5.45 -4.54
N PRO A 99 13.02 5.40 -5.48
CA PRO A 99 11.63 5.17 -5.12
C PRO A 99 11.44 3.91 -4.28
N LEU A 100 10.60 3.99 -3.27
CA LEU A 100 10.18 2.83 -2.49
C LEU A 100 8.91 2.29 -3.12
N VAL A 101 8.95 1.05 -3.61
CA VAL A 101 7.85 0.43 -4.36
C VAL A 101 7.36 -0.79 -3.60
N ILE A 102 6.05 -0.84 -3.38
CA ILE A 102 5.38 -1.84 -2.55
C ILE A 102 4.23 -2.44 -3.36
N LEU A 103 4.11 -3.77 -3.36
CA LEU A 103 2.86 -4.42 -3.74
C LEU A 103 1.94 -4.49 -2.52
N CYS A 104 0.69 -4.09 -2.70
CA CYS A 104 -0.32 -4.07 -1.64
C CYS A 104 -1.44 -5.04 -2.02
N CYS A 105 -1.62 -6.08 -1.20
CA CYS A 105 -2.68 -7.06 -1.39
C CYS A 105 -3.69 -6.89 -0.26
N CYS A 106 -4.92 -6.55 -0.61
CA CYS A 106 -5.99 -6.26 0.36
C CYS A 106 -7.12 -7.28 0.26
N SER A 107 -7.58 -7.78 1.41
CA SER A 107 -8.71 -8.69 1.51
C SER A 107 -9.54 -8.34 2.76
N PRO A 108 -10.81 -7.92 2.63
CA PRO A 108 -11.46 -7.53 1.37
C PRO A 108 -10.71 -6.44 0.61
N ALA A 109 -11.07 -6.25 -0.66
CA ALA A 109 -10.45 -5.26 -1.54
C ALA A 109 -10.40 -3.88 -0.90
N TYR A 110 -9.32 -3.11 -1.23
CA TYR A 110 -9.17 -1.75 -0.72
C TYR A 110 -10.41 -0.89 -0.99
N SER A 111 -10.79 -0.09 0.01
CA SER A 111 -11.90 0.85 -0.08
C SER A 111 -11.57 2.11 0.70
N HIS A 112 -11.90 3.27 0.12
CA HIS A 112 -11.70 4.55 0.80
C HIS A 112 -12.56 4.66 2.05
N GLU A 113 -13.77 4.08 2.04
CA GLU A 113 -14.70 4.11 3.17
C GLU A 113 -14.17 3.31 4.36
N ASP A 114 -13.39 2.27 4.09
CA ASP A 114 -12.78 1.42 5.12
C ASP A 114 -11.46 2.00 5.63
N THR A 115 -10.97 3.07 5.04
CA THR A 115 -9.67 3.66 5.35
C THR A 115 -9.85 4.95 6.12
N LEU A 116 -9.26 5.00 7.33
CA LEU A 116 -9.32 6.15 8.23
C LEU A 116 -7.93 6.71 8.44
N LEU A 117 -7.79 8.04 8.31
CA LEU A 117 -6.56 8.71 8.69
C LEU A 117 -6.47 8.72 10.21
N ALA A 118 -5.33 8.34 10.75
CA ALA A 118 -5.06 8.37 12.19
C ALA A 118 -4.50 9.75 12.58
N ARG A 119 -4.69 10.10 13.83
CA ARG A 119 -4.24 11.38 14.38
C ARG A 119 -3.12 11.17 15.39
#